data_a8289bec9472b01def58b83079f3bc94
#
_entry.id   a8289bec9472b01def58b83079f3bc94
#
_cell.length_a   1.000
_cell.length_b   1.000
_cell.length_c   1.000
_cell.angle_alpha   90.00
_cell.angle_beta   90.00
_cell.angle_gamma   90.00
#
_symmetry.space_group_name_H-M   'P 1'
#
loop_
_entity.id
_entity.type
_entity.pdbx_description
1 polymer ?
#
loop_
_entity_poly.entity_id
_entity_poly.type
_entity_poly.pdbx_seq_one_letter_code
_entity_poly.pdbx_strand_id
1 'polypeptide(L)'
;QLGDTVDCYYSSLVPSTGYIRLFDIVKYYDGLLLRIPSRENPTKLEEVVKQEKMLEVFQEYHRWNQILGISTVGDLNVACNHGHATDLINVSEALQEKKIAQIADEITHRNQDGKRVKLVLISGPSSSGKTTFSKRLSIQLMTNGLKPYPISLDDYFVNRNDTPLDENGKHDFESLYAVDLPFFEEQLTTLLNGGEVELPRYNFTTGKREMSGKKLRIDEHMILIIEGIHALNPALTPHIPNENKYKVYVSALTTILLDNHNYIPTTDNRLLRRIIRDYKYRNYSAEETIARWPSVRAGEEKWIFPYQENADAMFNSALLFELAV
;
A
#
# COMPACT_ATOMS: atom_id res chain seq x y z
N GLN A 1 25.15 -21.27 -16.92
CA GLN A 1 25.48 -21.01 -18.33
C GLN A 1 24.35 -21.52 -19.23
N LEU A 2 23.88 -20.71 -20.16
CA LEU A 2 22.88 -21.06 -21.17
C LEU A 2 23.47 -20.74 -22.54
N GLY A 3 23.86 -21.76 -23.31
CA GLY A 3 24.67 -21.52 -24.53
C GLY A 3 25.96 -20.79 -24.16
N ASP A 4 26.20 -19.67 -24.84
CA ASP A 4 27.38 -18.83 -24.61
C ASP A 4 27.17 -17.73 -23.54
N THR A 5 25.96 -17.67 -22.97
CA THR A 5 25.60 -16.66 -21.96
C THR A 5 25.92 -17.21 -20.56
N VAL A 6 26.66 -16.43 -19.78
CA VAL A 6 26.95 -16.71 -18.37
C VAL A 6 26.34 -15.61 -17.51
N ASP A 7 25.59 -16.00 -16.50
CA ASP A 7 24.97 -15.07 -15.58
C ASP A 7 24.93 -15.66 -14.16
N CYS A 8 24.67 -14.82 -13.16
CA CYS A 8 24.57 -15.20 -11.76
C CYS A 8 23.11 -15.11 -11.31
N TYR A 9 22.62 -16.16 -10.66
CA TYR A 9 21.27 -16.23 -10.11
C TYR A 9 21.34 -16.48 -8.60
N TYR A 10 20.49 -15.80 -7.86
CA TYR A 10 20.43 -15.88 -6.39
C TYR A 10 19.52 -17.00 -5.86
N SER A 11 18.92 -17.78 -6.75
CA SER A 11 18.05 -18.90 -6.40
C SER A 11 18.48 -20.19 -7.10
N SER A 12 17.93 -21.32 -6.65
CA SER A 12 18.19 -22.63 -7.28
C SER A 12 17.62 -22.65 -8.70
N LEU A 13 18.40 -23.15 -9.64
CA LEU A 13 17.99 -23.39 -11.02
C LEU A 13 17.70 -24.87 -11.25
N VAL A 14 16.78 -25.15 -12.16
CA VAL A 14 16.57 -26.52 -12.66
C VAL A 14 17.77 -26.97 -13.51
N PRO A 15 18.11 -28.26 -13.51
CA PRO A 15 19.27 -28.79 -14.25
C PRO A 15 19.18 -28.58 -15.77
N SER A 16 17.98 -28.47 -16.31
CA SER A 16 17.73 -28.30 -17.75
C SER A 16 16.40 -27.57 -17.98
N THR A 17 16.33 -26.78 -19.04
CA THR A 17 15.08 -26.13 -19.51
C THR A 17 13.97 -27.15 -19.82
N GLY A 18 14.30 -28.40 -20.08
CA GLY A 18 13.33 -29.47 -20.29
C GLY A 18 12.42 -29.78 -19.08
N TYR A 19 12.78 -29.30 -17.88
CA TYR A 19 11.92 -29.38 -16.70
C TYR A 19 10.83 -28.31 -16.68
N ILE A 20 10.97 -27.24 -17.48
CA ILE A 20 10.00 -26.15 -17.57
C ILE A 20 8.98 -26.55 -18.64
N ARG A 21 7.81 -27.03 -18.22
CA ARG A 21 6.77 -27.56 -19.12
C ARG A 21 5.52 -26.70 -19.21
N LEU A 22 5.25 -25.92 -18.16
CA LEU A 22 4.01 -25.17 -18.05
C LEU A 22 4.34 -23.67 -17.90
N PHE A 23 4.23 -22.94 -18.99
CA PHE A 23 4.33 -21.50 -19.04
C PHE A 23 3.57 -21.01 -20.28
N ASP A 24 3.26 -19.72 -20.29
CA ASP A 24 2.65 -19.06 -21.46
C ASP A 24 3.16 -17.62 -21.54
N ILE A 25 3.22 -17.06 -22.71
CA ILE A 25 3.60 -15.67 -22.95
C ILE A 25 2.47 -15.01 -23.74
N VAL A 26 1.83 -14.04 -23.13
CA VAL A 26 0.71 -13.32 -23.73
C VAL A 26 1.02 -11.82 -23.85
N LYS A 27 0.37 -11.17 -24.82
CA LYS A 27 0.42 -9.71 -24.87
C LYS A 27 -0.28 -9.11 -23.65
N TYR A 28 0.40 -8.20 -22.96
CA TYR A 28 -0.12 -7.50 -21.80
C TYR A 28 0.18 -6.00 -21.94
N TYR A 29 -0.86 -5.21 -22.28
CA TYR A 29 -0.76 -3.81 -22.70
C TYR A 29 0.30 -3.63 -23.80
N ASP A 30 1.36 -2.83 -23.55
CA ASP A 30 2.46 -2.59 -24.49
C ASP A 30 3.63 -3.57 -24.33
N GLY A 31 3.51 -4.55 -23.42
CA GLY A 31 4.53 -5.52 -23.11
C GLY A 31 4.08 -6.96 -23.26
N LEU A 32 4.86 -7.85 -22.68
CA LEU A 32 4.62 -9.29 -22.62
C LEU A 32 4.49 -9.73 -21.16
N LEU A 33 3.50 -10.56 -20.89
CA LEU A 33 3.32 -11.20 -19.59
C LEU A 33 3.75 -12.67 -19.69
N LEU A 34 4.80 -13.03 -18.94
CA LEU A 34 5.17 -14.41 -18.72
C LEU A 34 4.26 -15.01 -17.63
N ARG A 35 3.43 -15.97 -17.99
CA ARG A 35 2.56 -16.70 -17.08
C ARG A 35 3.27 -17.97 -16.61
N ILE A 36 3.28 -18.17 -15.33
CA ILE A 36 3.82 -19.36 -14.67
C ILE A 36 2.79 -19.90 -13.68
N PRO A 37 2.85 -21.18 -13.30
CA PRO A 37 2.01 -21.74 -12.24
C PRO A 37 2.29 -21.09 -10.90
N SER A 38 1.26 -20.95 -10.06
CA SER A 38 1.47 -20.56 -8.66
C SER A 38 2.06 -21.72 -7.84
N ARG A 39 2.62 -21.40 -6.67
CA ARG A 39 3.12 -22.42 -5.74
C ARG A 39 1.99 -23.30 -5.18
N GLU A 40 0.80 -22.75 -5.05
CA GLU A 40 -0.38 -23.46 -4.53
C GLU A 40 -0.96 -24.42 -5.55
N ASN A 41 -0.90 -24.04 -6.84
CA ASN A 41 -1.39 -24.88 -7.94
C ASN A 41 -0.35 -25.00 -9.06
N PRO A 42 0.66 -25.85 -8.90
CA PRO A 42 1.76 -26.00 -9.87
C PRO A 42 1.35 -26.66 -11.19
N THR A 43 0.11 -27.12 -11.30
CA THR A 43 -0.40 -27.85 -12.47
C THR A 43 -1.23 -27.00 -13.41
N LYS A 44 -1.53 -25.73 -13.05
CA LYS A 44 -2.38 -24.84 -13.83
C LYS A 44 -1.78 -23.43 -13.88
N LEU A 45 -1.89 -22.79 -15.05
CA LEU A 45 -1.57 -21.37 -15.17
C LEU A 45 -2.68 -20.52 -14.56
N GLU A 46 -2.29 -19.50 -13.78
CA GLU A 46 -3.22 -18.51 -13.25
C GLU A 46 -3.88 -17.70 -14.36
N GLU A 47 -5.08 -17.22 -14.10
CA GLU A 47 -5.77 -16.32 -15.03
C GLU A 47 -5.07 -14.95 -15.11
N VAL A 48 -5.17 -14.32 -16.27
CA VAL A 48 -4.59 -12.99 -16.46
C VAL A 48 -5.45 -11.95 -15.76
N VAL A 49 -4.90 -11.34 -14.72
CA VAL A 49 -5.53 -10.22 -14.03
C VAL A 49 -5.03 -8.91 -14.65
N LYS A 50 -5.94 -8.08 -15.13
CA LYS A 50 -5.59 -6.75 -15.65
C LYS A 50 -5.37 -5.78 -14.49
N GLN A 51 -4.18 -5.18 -14.44
CA GLN A 51 -3.76 -4.22 -13.41
C GLN A 51 -3.22 -2.97 -14.09
N GLU A 52 -4.11 -2.20 -14.72
CA GLU A 52 -3.75 -1.08 -15.57
C GLU A 52 -3.11 0.05 -14.75
N LYS A 53 -3.74 0.44 -13.65
CA LYS A 53 -3.25 1.52 -12.79
C LYS A 53 -1.92 1.17 -12.13
N MET A 54 -1.76 -0.09 -11.73
CA MET A 54 -0.49 -0.57 -11.18
C MET A 54 0.62 -0.51 -12.22
N LEU A 55 0.34 -0.92 -13.46
CA LEU A 55 1.28 -0.86 -14.56
C LEU A 55 1.69 0.58 -14.88
N GLU A 56 0.74 1.52 -14.91
CA GLU A 56 1.01 2.95 -15.12
C GLU A 56 1.99 3.49 -14.09
N VAL A 57 1.82 3.15 -12.81
CA VAL A 57 2.74 3.55 -11.75
C VAL A 57 4.14 2.97 -11.97
N PHE A 58 4.25 1.69 -12.32
CA PHE A 58 5.55 1.09 -12.64
C PHE A 58 6.23 1.78 -13.83
N GLN A 59 5.48 2.08 -14.88
CA GLN A 59 6.01 2.77 -16.07
C GLN A 59 6.45 4.21 -15.74
N GLU A 60 5.68 4.94 -14.93
CA GLU A 60 6.03 6.28 -14.47
C GLU A 60 7.37 6.27 -13.73
N TYR A 61 7.54 5.38 -12.74
CA TYR A 61 8.77 5.28 -11.95
C TYR A 61 9.95 4.74 -12.75
N HIS A 62 9.72 3.77 -13.63
CA HIS A 62 10.76 3.28 -14.53
C HIS A 62 11.32 4.41 -15.43
N ARG A 63 10.45 5.27 -15.96
CA ARG A 63 10.86 6.45 -16.73
C ARG A 63 11.70 7.41 -15.89
N TRP A 64 11.32 7.64 -14.62
CA TRP A 64 12.11 8.48 -13.74
C TRP A 64 13.48 7.88 -13.42
N ASN A 65 13.56 6.60 -13.18
CA ASN A 65 14.82 5.89 -12.95
C ASN A 65 15.75 6.04 -14.17
N GLN A 66 15.22 5.93 -15.39
CA GLN A 66 15.98 6.14 -16.61
C GLN A 66 16.50 7.59 -16.75
N ILE A 67 15.66 8.59 -16.48
CA ILE A 67 16.05 10.01 -16.53
C ILE A 67 17.15 10.31 -15.52
N LEU A 68 17.09 9.74 -14.33
CA LEU A 68 18.08 9.91 -13.28
C LEU A 68 19.34 9.07 -13.49
N GLY A 69 19.33 8.13 -14.43
CA GLY A 69 20.43 7.21 -14.68
C GLY A 69 20.64 6.18 -13.56
N ILE A 70 19.57 5.90 -12.77
CA ILE A 70 19.63 4.96 -11.63
C ILE A 70 18.61 3.86 -11.89
N SER A 71 19.04 2.77 -12.47
CA SER A 71 18.19 1.60 -12.76
C SER A 71 18.50 0.41 -11.84
N THR A 72 19.73 0.33 -11.34
CA THR A 72 20.21 -0.77 -10.51
C THR A 72 20.80 -0.28 -9.20
N VAL A 73 20.97 -1.18 -8.24
CA VAL A 73 21.70 -0.92 -6.98
C VAL A 73 23.16 -0.52 -7.27
N GLY A 74 23.74 -1.08 -8.34
CA GLY A 74 25.08 -0.68 -8.81
C GLY A 74 25.14 0.80 -9.19
N ASP A 75 24.18 1.29 -9.97
CA ASP A 75 24.08 2.72 -10.35
C ASP A 75 23.90 3.60 -9.10
N LEU A 76 23.05 3.19 -8.17
CA LEU A 76 22.82 3.89 -6.91
C LEU A 76 24.12 4.02 -6.11
N ASN A 77 24.88 2.93 -5.96
CA ASN A 77 26.15 2.93 -5.25
C ASN A 77 27.18 3.85 -5.91
N VAL A 78 27.26 3.85 -7.25
CA VAL A 78 28.13 4.74 -8.01
C VAL A 78 27.75 6.20 -7.76
N ALA A 79 26.46 6.54 -7.85
CA ALA A 79 25.97 7.89 -7.61
C ALA A 79 26.27 8.36 -6.17
N CYS A 80 26.07 7.52 -5.15
CA CYS A 80 26.40 7.84 -3.76
C CYS A 80 27.90 8.07 -3.57
N ASN A 81 28.75 7.22 -4.15
CA ASN A 81 30.21 7.34 -4.06
C ASN A 81 30.77 8.59 -4.74
N HIS A 82 30.08 9.08 -5.79
CA HIS A 82 30.44 10.32 -6.48
C HIS A 82 29.81 11.58 -5.87
N GLY A 83 29.16 11.49 -4.72
CA GLY A 83 28.62 12.63 -3.98
C GLY A 83 27.24 13.12 -4.46
N HIS A 84 26.54 12.36 -5.31
CA HIS A 84 25.21 12.72 -5.84
C HIS A 84 24.05 12.29 -4.93
N ALA A 85 24.30 11.74 -3.75
CA ALA A 85 23.26 11.25 -2.83
C ALA A 85 22.24 12.33 -2.45
N THR A 86 22.70 13.55 -2.14
CA THR A 86 21.83 14.67 -1.78
C THR A 86 20.88 15.05 -2.92
N ASP A 87 21.36 15.09 -4.16
CA ASP A 87 20.54 15.41 -5.32
C ASP A 87 19.47 14.32 -5.54
N LEU A 88 19.83 13.05 -5.40
CA LEU A 88 18.89 11.93 -5.49
C LEU A 88 17.81 11.98 -4.44
N ILE A 89 18.17 12.30 -3.18
CA ILE A 89 17.20 12.48 -2.09
C ILE A 89 16.23 13.60 -2.44
N ASN A 90 16.75 14.79 -2.77
CA ASN A 90 15.93 15.96 -3.07
C ASN A 90 14.97 15.72 -4.25
N VAL A 91 15.45 15.11 -5.34
CA VAL A 91 14.59 14.81 -6.50
C VAL A 91 13.55 13.77 -6.16
N SER A 92 13.90 12.71 -5.44
CA SER A 92 12.95 11.65 -5.05
C SER A 92 11.84 12.20 -4.14
N GLU A 93 12.19 13.05 -3.18
CA GLU A 93 11.21 13.68 -2.28
C GLU A 93 10.33 14.68 -3.04
N ALA A 94 10.90 15.48 -3.94
CA ALA A 94 10.15 16.43 -4.77
C ALA A 94 9.15 15.72 -5.69
N LEU A 95 9.52 14.58 -6.28
CA LEU A 95 8.62 13.76 -7.10
C LEU A 95 7.44 13.22 -6.29
N GLN A 96 7.70 12.72 -5.08
CA GLN A 96 6.63 12.26 -4.21
C GLN A 96 5.69 13.42 -3.80
N GLU A 97 6.25 14.57 -3.41
CA GLU A 97 5.44 15.73 -3.02
C GLU A 97 4.58 16.23 -4.18
N LYS A 98 5.15 16.30 -5.38
CA LYS A 98 4.40 16.65 -6.60
C LYS A 98 3.23 15.70 -6.84
N LYS A 99 3.41 14.39 -6.68
CA LYS A 99 2.32 13.41 -6.84
C LYS A 99 1.24 13.56 -5.79
N ILE A 100 1.61 13.82 -4.54
CA ILE A 100 0.65 14.07 -3.45
C ILE A 100 -0.16 15.34 -3.72
N ALA A 101 0.50 16.41 -4.19
CA ALA A 101 -0.18 17.66 -4.56
C ALA A 101 -1.17 17.42 -5.73
N GLN A 102 -0.79 16.67 -6.75
CA GLN A 102 -1.69 16.31 -7.86
C GLN A 102 -2.95 15.57 -7.35
N ILE A 103 -2.78 14.60 -6.44
CA ILE A 103 -3.92 13.88 -5.84
C ILE A 103 -4.82 14.84 -5.04
N ALA A 104 -4.23 15.79 -4.29
CA ALA A 104 -4.99 16.79 -3.56
C ALA A 104 -5.77 17.71 -4.49
N ASP A 105 -5.17 18.12 -5.62
CA ASP A 105 -5.81 18.94 -6.65
C ASP A 105 -6.99 18.20 -7.30
N GLU A 106 -6.83 16.92 -7.63
CA GLU A 106 -7.91 16.10 -8.18
C GLU A 106 -9.10 15.98 -7.22
N ILE A 107 -8.84 15.77 -5.91
CA ILE A 107 -9.88 15.75 -4.87
C ILE A 107 -10.60 17.09 -4.81
N THR A 108 -9.85 18.17 -4.88
CA THR A 108 -10.39 19.55 -4.79
C THR A 108 -11.23 19.90 -6.03
N HIS A 109 -10.78 19.55 -7.24
CA HIS A 109 -11.52 19.75 -8.48
C HIS A 109 -12.84 18.98 -8.50
N ARG A 110 -12.86 17.73 -8.04
CA ARG A 110 -14.14 16.96 -7.90
C ARG A 110 -15.14 17.69 -7.00
N ASN A 111 -14.68 18.39 -5.96
CA ASN A 111 -15.53 19.19 -5.09
C ASN A 111 -16.13 20.41 -5.79
N GLN A 112 -15.41 21.00 -6.74
CA GLN A 112 -15.89 22.18 -7.50
C GLN A 112 -16.92 21.79 -8.56
N ASP A 113 -16.82 20.58 -9.14
CA ASP A 113 -17.73 20.06 -10.17
C ASP A 113 -19.10 19.59 -9.63
N GLY A 114 -19.44 19.91 -8.38
CA GLY A 114 -20.69 19.54 -7.73
C GLY A 114 -20.76 18.10 -7.21
N LYS A 115 -19.73 17.32 -7.41
CA LYS A 115 -19.55 15.97 -6.83
C LYS A 115 -18.72 16.09 -5.58
N ARG A 116 -19.34 16.41 -4.46
CA ARG A 116 -18.60 16.67 -3.23
C ARG A 116 -17.99 15.40 -2.65
N VAL A 117 -16.67 15.27 -2.73
CA VAL A 117 -15.91 14.25 -2.00
C VAL A 117 -15.99 14.57 -0.51
N LYS A 118 -16.61 13.72 0.27
CA LYS A 118 -16.69 13.81 1.72
C LYS A 118 -15.68 12.91 2.42
N LEU A 119 -15.19 11.90 1.67
CA LEU A 119 -14.44 10.78 2.22
C LEU A 119 -13.26 10.43 1.31
N VAL A 120 -12.05 10.51 1.83
CA VAL A 120 -10.85 9.97 1.19
C VAL A 120 -10.50 8.64 1.87
N LEU A 121 -10.46 7.57 1.08
CA LEU A 121 -10.17 6.22 1.54
C LEU A 121 -8.74 5.84 1.13
N ILE A 122 -7.86 5.62 2.10
CA ILE A 122 -6.45 5.30 1.85
C ILE A 122 -6.17 3.87 2.28
N SER A 123 -5.95 2.99 1.31
CA SER A 123 -5.59 1.60 1.54
C SER A 123 -4.20 1.28 1.01
N GLY A 124 -3.74 0.10 1.37
CA GLY A 124 -2.47 -0.47 0.92
C GLY A 124 -1.95 -1.48 1.91
N PRO A 125 -1.02 -2.34 1.50
CA PRO A 125 -0.51 -3.42 2.33
C PRO A 125 0.27 -2.90 3.54
N SER A 126 0.57 -3.80 4.46
CA SER A 126 1.34 -3.46 5.64
C SER A 126 2.69 -2.84 5.29
N SER A 127 3.09 -1.80 6.03
CA SER A 127 4.33 -1.04 5.82
C SER A 127 4.47 -0.35 4.45
N SER A 128 3.34 -0.06 3.80
CA SER A 128 3.31 0.70 2.54
C SER A 128 3.41 2.21 2.72
N GLY A 129 3.41 2.74 3.94
CA GLY A 129 3.52 4.19 4.20
C GLY A 129 2.19 4.94 4.20
N LYS A 130 1.03 4.27 4.33
CA LYS A 130 -0.30 4.90 4.36
C LYS A 130 -0.42 6.09 5.31
N THR A 131 0.00 5.91 6.56
CA THR A 131 -0.10 6.97 7.58
C THR A 131 0.76 8.19 7.25
N THR A 132 1.96 7.98 6.70
CA THR A 132 2.83 9.08 6.24
C THR A 132 2.19 9.80 5.05
N PHE A 133 1.68 9.06 4.08
CA PHE A 133 0.97 9.60 2.93
C PHE A 133 -0.27 10.39 3.37
N SER A 134 -1.10 9.85 4.27
CA SER A 134 -2.30 10.50 4.81
C SER A 134 -1.97 11.87 5.45
N LYS A 135 -0.89 11.95 6.22
CA LYS A 135 -0.43 13.19 6.84
C LYS A 135 0.02 14.22 5.80
N ARG A 136 0.80 13.80 4.81
CA ARG A 136 1.28 14.69 3.73
C ARG A 136 0.11 15.15 2.84
N LEU A 137 -0.81 14.24 2.48
CA LEU A 137 -2.02 14.58 1.74
C LEU A 137 -2.89 15.59 2.52
N SER A 138 -3.01 15.42 3.83
CA SER A 138 -3.74 16.38 4.68
C SER A 138 -3.15 17.79 4.56
N ILE A 139 -1.83 17.92 4.53
CA ILE A 139 -1.17 19.23 4.35
C ILE A 139 -1.54 19.82 2.99
N GLN A 140 -1.47 19.04 1.91
CA GLN A 140 -1.81 19.53 0.57
C GLN A 140 -3.31 19.89 0.44
N LEU A 141 -4.20 19.12 1.06
CA LEU A 141 -5.64 19.48 1.09
C LEU A 141 -5.89 20.77 1.86
N MET A 142 -5.14 21.04 2.95
CA MET A 142 -5.22 22.32 3.66
C MET A 142 -4.75 23.49 2.80
N THR A 143 -3.71 23.34 2.00
CA THR A 143 -3.29 24.40 1.06
C THR A 143 -4.33 24.68 -0.01
N ASN A 144 -5.18 23.72 -0.33
CA ASN A 144 -6.31 23.84 -1.24
C ASN A 144 -7.60 24.34 -0.55
N GLY A 145 -7.53 24.74 0.73
CA GLY A 145 -8.65 25.33 1.48
C GLY A 145 -9.62 24.32 2.10
N LEU A 146 -9.30 23.02 2.09
CA LEU A 146 -10.09 21.98 2.76
C LEU A 146 -9.62 21.77 4.20
N LYS A 147 -10.49 21.18 5.04
CA LYS A 147 -10.18 20.81 6.43
C LYS A 147 -10.16 19.29 6.55
N PRO A 148 -9.03 18.62 6.29
CA PRO A 148 -8.94 17.16 6.40
C PRO A 148 -8.95 16.73 7.87
N TYR A 149 -9.65 15.63 8.15
CA TYR A 149 -9.62 14.98 9.46
C TYR A 149 -9.26 13.50 9.30
N PRO A 150 -8.07 13.07 9.73
CA PRO A 150 -7.63 11.69 9.61
C PRO A 150 -8.24 10.81 10.70
N ILE A 151 -8.72 9.64 10.29
CA ILE A 151 -9.23 8.57 11.14
C ILE A 151 -8.52 7.28 10.73
N SER A 152 -7.94 6.56 11.71
CA SER A 152 -7.34 5.26 11.48
C SER A 152 -8.35 4.14 11.69
N LEU A 153 -8.45 3.20 10.75
CA LEU A 153 -9.27 2.01 10.92
C LEU A 153 -8.75 1.09 12.03
N ASP A 154 -7.46 1.19 12.36
CA ASP A 154 -6.87 0.42 13.45
C ASP A 154 -7.52 0.78 14.81
N ASP A 155 -8.06 1.99 14.96
CA ASP A 155 -8.78 2.40 16.17
C ASP A 155 -10.17 1.74 16.31
N TYR A 156 -10.68 1.16 15.22
CA TYR A 156 -11.98 0.47 15.17
C TYR A 156 -11.87 -1.06 15.29
N PHE A 157 -10.69 -1.60 15.60
CA PHE A 157 -10.57 -3.03 15.84
C PHE A 157 -11.45 -3.50 16.99
N VAL A 158 -12.01 -4.70 16.85
CA VAL A 158 -12.61 -5.42 17.97
C VAL A 158 -11.54 -5.74 19.02
N ASN A 159 -11.93 -6.04 20.27
CA ASN A 159 -10.94 -6.44 21.25
C ASN A 159 -10.17 -7.68 20.77
N ARG A 160 -8.94 -7.84 21.21
CA ARG A 160 -8.07 -8.95 20.78
C ARG A 160 -8.72 -10.32 20.89
N ASN A 161 -9.46 -10.58 21.98
CA ASN A 161 -10.11 -11.86 22.21
C ASN A 161 -11.30 -12.11 21.27
N ASP A 162 -11.86 -11.04 20.68
CA ASP A 162 -13.01 -11.09 19.79
C ASP A 162 -12.55 -11.12 18.30
N THR A 163 -11.23 -11.00 18.04
CA THR A 163 -10.67 -11.08 16.70
C THR A 163 -10.91 -12.46 16.08
N PRO A 164 -11.37 -12.55 14.83
CA PRO A 164 -11.55 -13.83 14.13
C PRO A 164 -10.30 -14.70 14.18
N LEU A 165 -10.50 -16.02 14.17
CA LEU A 165 -9.38 -16.96 14.09
C LEU A 165 -9.10 -17.35 12.64
N ASP A 166 -7.82 -17.56 12.32
CA ASP A 166 -7.38 -18.14 11.08
C ASP A 166 -7.59 -19.67 11.05
N GLU A 167 -7.24 -20.31 9.95
CA GLU A 167 -7.36 -21.77 9.75
C GLU A 167 -6.52 -22.58 10.77
N ASN A 168 -5.53 -21.96 11.40
CA ASN A 168 -4.67 -22.57 12.42
C ASN A 168 -5.11 -22.26 13.86
N GLY A 169 -6.27 -21.62 14.03
CA GLY A 169 -6.80 -21.23 15.33
C GLY A 169 -6.07 -20.05 15.97
N LYS A 170 -5.32 -19.25 15.22
CA LYS A 170 -4.67 -18.02 15.69
C LYS A 170 -5.50 -16.81 15.29
N HIS A 171 -5.42 -15.74 16.08
CA HIS A 171 -6.12 -14.50 15.75
C HIS A 171 -5.66 -13.92 14.41
N ASP A 172 -6.61 -13.73 13.47
CA ASP A 172 -6.40 -13.15 12.16
C ASP A 172 -6.64 -11.63 12.21
N PHE A 173 -5.58 -10.88 12.52
CA PHE A 173 -5.61 -9.42 12.56
C PHE A 173 -5.65 -8.77 11.16
N GLU A 174 -5.42 -9.54 10.11
CA GLU A 174 -5.50 -9.06 8.73
C GLU A 174 -6.93 -9.23 8.15
N SER A 175 -7.83 -9.91 8.88
CA SER A 175 -9.22 -10.08 8.48
C SER A 175 -9.98 -8.74 8.48
N LEU A 176 -10.86 -8.55 7.49
CA LEU A 176 -11.81 -7.43 7.48
C LEU A 176 -12.67 -7.38 8.77
N TYR A 177 -13.00 -8.54 9.31
CA TYR A 177 -13.83 -8.67 10.51
C TYR A 177 -13.06 -8.49 11.82
N ALA A 178 -11.76 -8.18 11.75
CA ALA A 178 -11.03 -7.63 12.88
C ALA A 178 -11.42 -6.18 13.14
N VAL A 179 -12.02 -5.50 12.16
CA VAL A 179 -12.65 -4.18 12.31
C VAL A 179 -14.11 -4.35 12.71
N ASP A 180 -14.57 -3.60 13.70
CA ASP A 180 -15.99 -3.52 14.08
C ASP A 180 -16.75 -2.71 13.02
N LEU A 181 -17.16 -3.38 11.96
CA LEU A 181 -17.81 -2.75 10.82
C LEU A 181 -19.13 -2.06 11.21
N PRO A 182 -20.02 -2.67 12.01
CA PRO A 182 -21.27 -2.01 12.44
C PRO A 182 -21.01 -0.71 13.21
N PHE A 183 -20.07 -0.72 14.14
CA PHE A 183 -19.74 0.47 14.93
C PHE A 183 -19.08 1.57 14.06
N PHE A 184 -18.18 1.18 13.16
CA PHE A 184 -17.56 2.11 12.21
C PHE A 184 -18.63 2.77 11.30
N GLU A 185 -19.53 1.97 10.75
CA GLU A 185 -20.61 2.44 9.86
C GLU A 185 -21.58 3.38 10.58
N GLU A 186 -21.98 3.06 11.83
CA GLU A 186 -22.83 3.91 12.66
C GLU A 186 -22.18 5.28 12.88
N GLN A 187 -20.90 5.30 13.30
CA GLN A 187 -20.19 6.56 13.54
C GLN A 187 -20.00 7.37 12.25
N LEU A 188 -19.61 6.71 11.17
CA LEU A 188 -19.40 7.39 9.88
C LEU A 188 -20.71 7.98 9.36
N THR A 189 -21.80 7.25 9.43
CA THR A 189 -23.14 7.71 9.04
C THR A 189 -23.58 8.90 9.89
N THR A 190 -23.39 8.84 11.19
CA THR A 190 -23.70 9.93 12.12
C THR A 190 -22.92 11.20 11.76
N LEU A 191 -21.62 11.09 11.52
CA LEU A 191 -20.77 12.22 11.09
C LEU A 191 -21.24 12.82 9.77
N LEU A 192 -21.48 11.99 8.75
CA LEU A 192 -21.90 12.47 7.43
C LEU A 192 -23.28 13.15 7.44
N ASN A 193 -24.11 12.85 8.43
CA ASN A 193 -25.39 13.49 8.68
C ASN A 193 -25.28 14.73 9.61
N GLY A 194 -24.05 15.16 9.96
CA GLY A 194 -23.81 16.35 10.80
C GLY A 194 -23.97 16.13 12.30
N GLY A 195 -24.09 14.87 12.74
CA GLY A 195 -24.09 14.48 14.15
C GLY A 195 -22.71 14.57 14.79
N GLU A 196 -22.65 14.39 16.09
CA GLU A 196 -21.43 14.34 16.88
C GLU A 196 -21.17 12.88 17.33
N VAL A 197 -19.93 12.42 17.25
CA VAL A 197 -19.50 11.10 17.75
C VAL A 197 -18.30 11.25 18.65
N GLU A 198 -18.16 10.33 19.61
CA GLU A 198 -16.91 10.16 20.34
C GLU A 198 -16.05 9.11 19.62
N LEU A 199 -14.81 9.50 19.26
CA LEU A 199 -13.92 8.61 18.52
C LEU A 199 -13.32 7.52 19.41
N PRO A 200 -13.23 6.27 18.94
CA PRO A 200 -12.53 5.22 19.64
C PRO A 200 -11.01 5.37 19.54
N ARG A 201 -10.29 4.63 20.35
CA ARG A 201 -8.86 4.41 20.29
C ARG A 201 -8.55 2.95 20.62
N TYR A 202 -7.75 2.31 19.79
CA TYR A 202 -7.27 0.96 20.06
C TYR A 202 -5.93 0.97 20.80
N ASN A 203 -5.87 0.29 21.94
CA ASN A 203 -4.65 0.14 22.71
C ASN A 203 -3.97 -1.19 22.34
N PHE A 204 -2.92 -1.12 21.52
CA PHE A 204 -2.20 -2.31 21.04
C PHE A 204 -1.51 -3.11 22.15
N THR A 205 -1.16 -2.47 23.27
CA THR A 205 -0.55 -3.15 24.41
C THR A 205 -1.56 -4.02 25.13
N THR A 206 -2.73 -3.47 25.48
CA THR A 206 -3.79 -4.20 26.19
C THR A 206 -4.65 -5.03 25.24
N GLY A 207 -4.67 -4.72 23.95
CA GLY A 207 -5.53 -5.35 22.95
C GLY A 207 -7.00 -5.00 23.13
N LYS A 208 -7.31 -3.81 23.62
CA LYS A 208 -8.68 -3.33 23.87
C LYS A 208 -8.95 -2.03 23.15
N ARG A 209 -10.19 -1.89 22.70
CA ARG A 209 -10.74 -0.61 22.21
C ARG A 209 -11.31 0.17 23.40
N GLU A 210 -10.98 1.43 23.48
CA GLU A 210 -11.41 2.38 24.49
C GLU A 210 -12.00 3.61 23.81
N MET A 211 -12.90 4.32 24.48
CA MET A 211 -13.35 5.61 23.98
C MET A 211 -12.30 6.67 24.31
N SER A 212 -11.94 7.51 23.33
CA SER A 212 -10.80 8.42 23.46
C SER A 212 -11.10 9.70 24.21
N GLY A 213 -12.37 9.98 24.50
CA GLY A 213 -12.86 11.27 25.02
C GLY A 213 -12.89 12.39 23.97
N LYS A 214 -12.39 12.12 22.75
CA LYS A 214 -12.40 13.13 21.66
C LYS A 214 -13.73 13.06 20.93
N LYS A 215 -14.47 14.18 20.96
CA LYS A 215 -15.69 14.34 20.19
C LYS A 215 -15.39 14.98 18.84
N LEU A 216 -16.03 14.47 17.80
CA LEU A 216 -15.93 14.96 16.44
C LEU A 216 -17.31 15.26 15.89
N ARG A 217 -17.45 16.44 15.30
CA ARG A 217 -18.55 16.82 14.43
C ARG A 217 -17.95 17.45 13.18
N ILE A 218 -18.41 17.03 12.02
CA ILE A 218 -17.89 17.57 10.75
C ILE A 218 -18.73 18.75 10.27
N ASP A 219 -18.05 19.76 9.73
CA ASP A 219 -18.65 20.90 9.04
C ASP A 219 -18.62 20.69 7.51
N GLU A 220 -19.20 21.64 6.78
CA GLU A 220 -19.26 21.54 5.32
C GLU A 220 -17.90 21.65 4.61
N HIS A 221 -16.86 22.19 5.25
CA HIS A 221 -15.53 22.31 4.68
C HIS A 221 -14.62 21.13 5.06
N MET A 222 -15.09 20.27 5.96
CA MET A 222 -14.30 19.12 6.40
C MET A 222 -14.41 17.96 5.41
N ILE A 223 -13.28 17.26 5.27
CA ILE A 223 -13.16 16.02 4.53
C ILE A 223 -12.55 14.95 5.45
N LEU A 224 -13.19 13.81 5.55
CA LEU A 224 -12.68 12.70 6.36
C LEU A 224 -11.64 11.91 5.56
N ILE A 225 -10.51 11.59 6.17
CA ILE A 225 -9.50 10.72 5.60
C ILE A 225 -9.48 9.43 6.42
N ILE A 226 -9.98 8.35 5.85
CA ILE A 226 -9.97 7.02 6.47
C ILE A 226 -8.76 6.26 5.96
N GLU A 227 -7.83 5.91 6.86
CA GLU A 227 -6.68 5.11 6.48
C GLU A 227 -6.71 3.74 7.15
N GLY A 228 -6.40 2.70 6.39
CA GLY A 228 -6.30 1.33 6.88
C GLY A 228 -6.19 0.31 5.75
N ILE A 229 -5.81 -0.91 6.08
CA ILE A 229 -5.61 -1.96 5.08
C ILE A 229 -6.89 -2.30 4.31
N HIS A 230 -8.06 -2.12 4.91
CA HIS A 230 -9.37 -2.43 4.34
C HIS A 230 -10.10 -1.24 3.71
N ALA A 231 -9.47 -0.05 3.65
CA ALA A 231 -10.18 1.17 3.25
C ALA A 231 -10.75 1.12 1.81
N LEU A 232 -10.20 0.32 0.91
CA LEU A 232 -10.71 0.13 -0.44
C LEU A 232 -11.68 -1.05 -0.59
N ASN A 233 -11.89 -1.85 0.46
CA ASN A 233 -12.87 -2.92 0.43
C ASN A 233 -14.29 -2.33 0.37
N PRO A 234 -15.13 -2.68 -0.62
CA PRO A 234 -16.48 -2.14 -0.75
C PRO A 234 -17.36 -2.40 0.48
N ALA A 235 -17.12 -3.49 1.20
CA ALA A 235 -17.87 -3.84 2.40
C ALA A 235 -17.66 -2.88 3.58
N LEU A 236 -16.61 -2.04 3.56
CA LEU A 236 -16.36 -1.05 4.62
C LEU A 236 -17.34 0.13 4.57
N THR A 237 -17.74 0.54 3.37
CA THR A 237 -18.58 1.74 3.16
C THR A 237 -19.68 1.49 2.13
N PRO A 238 -20.55 0.45 2.33
CA PRO A 238 -21.48 0.00 1.32
C PRO A 238 -22.56 1.05 0.98
N HIS A 239 -22.98 1.86 1.96
CA HIS A 239 -24.08 2.81 1.81
C HIS A 239 -23.64 4.22 1.39
N ILE A 240 -22.32 4.46 1.25
CA ILE A 240 -21.84 5.76 0.81
C ILE A 240 -21.66 5.73 -0.72
N PRO A 241 -22.27 6.68 -1.46
CA PRO A 241 -22.12 6.77 -2.91
C PRO A 241 -20.66 6.93 -3.34
N ASN A 242 -20.29 6.31 -4.48
CA ASN A 242 -18.91 6.40 -4.98
C ASN A 242 -18.50 7.83 -5.35
N GLU A 243 -19.45 8.67 -5.76
CA GLU A 243 -19.21 10.08 -6.06
C GLU A 243 -18.78 10.92 -4.85
N ASN A 244 -19.12 10.46 -3.64
CA ASN A 244 -18.68 11.10 -2.39
C ASN A 244 -17.36 10.54 -1.85
N LYS A 245 -16.73 9.60 -2.56
CA LYS A 245 -15.48 8.96 -2.17
C LYS A 245 -14.37 9.29 -3.15
N TYR A 246 -13.16 9.41 -2.62
CA TYR A 246 -11.92 9.38 -3.40
C TYR A 246 -11.02 8.30 -2.81
N LYS A 247 -10.60 7.35 -3.61
CA LYS A 247 -9.92 6.13 -3.18
C LYS A 247 -8.46 6.19 -3.61
N VAL A 248 -7.54 6.02 -2.66
CA VAL A 248 -6.09 6.00 -2.93
C VAL A 248 -5.49 4.67 -2.48
N TYR A 249 -4.79 4.02 -3.37
CA TYR A 249 -3.98 2.87 -3.04
C TYR A 249 -2.52 3.27 -2.87
N VAL A 250 -1.93 2.95 -1.72
CA VAL A 250 -0.55 3.28 -1.37
C VAL A 250 0.28 2.00 -1.28
N SER A 251 1.32 1.88 -2.08
CA SER A 251 2.27 0.76 -2.00
C SER A 251 3.71 1.25 -2.07
N ALA A 252 4.63 0.46 -1.55
CA ALA A 252 6.06 0.72 -1.64
C ALA A 252 6.65 -0.13 -2.78
N LEU A 253 6.36 0.27 -4.03
CA LEU A 253 6.77 -0.47 -5.22
C LEU A 253 8.26 -0.25 -5.48
N THR A 254 9.05 -1.29 -5.30
CA THR A 254 10.48 -1.25 -5.58
C THR A 254 10.69 -1.31 -7.10
N THR A 255 11.19 -0.23 -7.67
CA THR A 255 11.40 -0.09 -9.13
C THR A 255 12.87 -0.15 -9.52
N ILE A 256 13.78 -0.09 -8.54
CA ILE A 256 15.20 -0.32 -8.73
C ILE A 256 15.47 -1.82 -8.77
N LEU A 257 16.31 -2.25 -9.70
CA LEU A 257 16.73 -3.64 -9.84
C LEU A 257 17.98 -3.91 -9.00
N LEU A 258 18.20 -5.15 -8.61
CA LEU A 258 19.47 -5.56 -7.99
C LEU A 258 20.60 -5.46 -9.00
N ASP A 259 20.37 -6.00 -10.18
CA ASP A 259 21.23 -5.93 -11.38
C ASP A 259 20.36 -6.00 -12.65
N ASN A 260 20.96 -6.15 -13.83
CA ASN A 260 20.24 -6.14 -15.11
C ASN A 260 19.23 -7.31 -15.28
N HIS A 261 19.26 -8.33 -14.44
CA HIS A 261 18.45 -9.54 -14.59
C HIS A 261 17.63 -9.87 -13.33
N ASN A 262 18.01 -9.31 -12.18
CA ASN A 262 17.38 -9.64 -10.91
C ASN A 262 16.64 -8.42 -10.36
N TYR A 263 15.35 -8.59 -10.11
CA TYR A 263 14.54 -7.58 -9.45
C TYR A 263 14.55 -7.75 -7.92
N ILE A 264 14.24 -6.67 -7.22
CA ILE A 264 14.04 -6.68 -5.78
C ILE A 264 12.54 -6.77 -5.52
N PRO A 265 12.05 -7.86 -4.90
CA PRO A 265 10.64 -7.99 -4.62
C PRO A 265 10.11 -6.84 -3.73
N THR A 266 9.00 -6.25 -4.11
CA THR A 266 8.31 -5.24 -3.29
C THR A 266 8.00 -5.76 -1.89
N THR A 267 7.72 -7.06 -1.76
CA THR A 267 7.48 -7.73 -0.48
C THR A 267 8.68 -7.68 0.45
N ASP A 268 9.88 -7.81 -0.08
CA ASP A 268 11.12 -7.83 0.71
C ASP A 268 11.43 -6.43 1.24
N ASN A 269 11.29 -5.41 0.41
CA ASN A 269 11.41 -4.02 0.86
C ASN A 269 10.39 -3.68 1.95
N ARG A 270 9.12 -4.10 1.79
CA ARG A 270 8.10 -3.89 2.83
C ARG A 270 8.37 -4.69 4.11
N LEU A 271 8.97 -5.88 4.00
CA LEU A 271 9.40 -6.64 5.18
C LEU A 271 10.49 -5.89 5.95
N LEU A 272 11.50 -5.33 5.27
CA LEU A 272 12.52 -4.49 5.91
C LEU A 272 11.90 -3.29 6.62
N ARG A 273 11.03 -2.56 5.94
CA ARG A 273 10.28 -1.44 6.55
C ARG A 273 9.47 -1.89 7.77
N ARG A 274 8.85 -3.08 7.71
CA ARG A 274 8.07 -3.63 8.83
C ARG A 274 8.96 -3.98 10.01
N ILE A 275 10.10 -4.61 9.79
CA ILE A 275 11.07 -4.92 10.85
C ILE A 275 11.50 -3.65 11.58
N ILE A 276 11.89 -2.62 10.83
CA ILE A 276 12.31 -1.33 11.40
C ILE A 276 11.18 -0.68 12.21
N ARG A 277 9.97 -0.63 11.65
CA ARG A 277 8.80 -0.06 12.32
C ARG A 277 8.44 -0.83 13.59
N ASP A 278 8.35 -2.16 13.50
CA ASP A 278 7.90 -3.00 14.60
C ASP A 278 8.92 -2.98 15.73
N TYR A 279 10.21 -2.92 15.42
CA TYR A 279 11.27 -2.72 16.42
C TYR A 279 11.15 -1.36 17.12
N LYS A 280 11.01 -0.27 16.35
CA LYS A 280 10.98 1.09 16.91
C LYS A 280 9.72 1.44 17.70
N TYR A 281 8.56 0.91 17.27
CA TYR A 281 7.26 1.41 17.74
C TYR A 281 6.34 0.35 18.34
N ARG A 282 6.62 -0.93 18.18
CA ARG A 282 5.76 -2.02 18.62
C ARG A 282 6.44 -3.02 19.56
N ASN A 283 7.72 -2.82 19.83
CA ASN A 283 8.55 -3.67 20.69
C ASN A 283 8.58 -5.15 20.24
N TYR A 284 8.58 -5.40 18.91
CA TYR A 284 8.79 -6.73 18.33
C TYR A 284 10.22 -6.89 17.83
N SER A 285 10.78 -8.08 17.99
CA SER A 285 12.05 -8.44 17.37
C SER A 285 11.92 -8.65 15.85
N ALA A 286 13.04 -8.67 15.14
CA ALA A 286 13.06 -9.01 13.73
C ALA A 286 12.54 -10.44 13.49
N GLU A 287 12.92 -11.38 14.34
CA GLU A 287 12.46 -12.79 14.26
C GLU A 287 10.94 -12.91 14.40
N GLU A 288 10.35 -12.22 15.38
CA GLU A 288 8.89 -12.19 15.57
C GLU A 288 8.17 -11.58 14.37
N THR A 289 8.74 -10.53 13.78
CA THR A 289 8.19 -9.88 12.59
C THR A 289 8.26 -10.79 11.38
N ILE A 290 9.38 -11.48 11.16
CA ILE A 290 9.57 -12.46 10.08
C ILE A 290 8.62 -13.65 10.26
N ALA A 291 8.49 -14.17 11.48
CA ALA A 291 7.59 -15.30 11.78
C ALA A 291 6.11 -14.98 11.47
N ARG A 292 5.69 -13.72 11.59
CA ARG A 292 4.33 -13.25 11.27
C ARG A 292 4.13 -12.92 9.79
N TRP A 293 5.19 -12.74 9.02
CA TRP A 293 5.11 -12.27 7.64
C TRP A 293 4.25 -13.14 6.72
N PRO A 294 4.29 -14.48 6.78
CA PRO A 294 3.42 -15.33 5.97
C PRO A 294 1.91 -15.06 6.21
N SER A 295 1.49 -14.86 7.46
CA SER A 295 0.09 -14.54 7.79
C SER A 295 -0.32 -13.18 7.22
N VAL A 296 0.58 -12.18 7.31
CA VAL A 296 0.35 -10.86 6.70
C VAL A 296 0.18 -10.98 5.19
N ARG A 297 1.03 -11.76 4.52
CA ARG A 297 0.95 -11.99 3.09
C ARG A 297 -0.37 -12.66 2.67
N ALA A 298 -0.80 -13.68 3.40
CA ALA A 298 -2.08 -14.33 3.15
C ALA A 298 -3.26 -13.35 3.30
N GLY A 299 -3.22 -12.49 4.32
CA GLY A 299 -4.22 -11.44 4.51
C GLY A 299 -4.22 -10.40 3.38
N GLU A 300 -3.05 -9.99 2.90
CA GLU A 300 -2.93 -9.06 1.76
C GLU A 300 -3.55 -9.62 0.48
N GLU A 301 -3.29 -10.88 0.18
CA GLU A 301 -3.83 -11.58 -0.99
C GLU A 301 -5.35 -11.73 -0.93
N LYS A 302 -5.89 -11.99 0.26
CA LYS A 302 -7.32 -12.18 0.47
C LYS A 302 -8.10 -10.87 0.55
N TRP A 303 -7.56 -9.84 1.23
CA TRP A 303 -8.35 -8.70 1.67
C TRP A 303 -7.94 -7.35 1.07
N ILE A 304 -6.75 -7.25 0.44
CA ILE A 304 -6.19 -5.97 -0.02
C ILE A 304 -6.02 -5.94 -1.52
N PHE A 305 -5.24 -6.88 -2.10
CA PHE A 305 -4.92 -6.88 -3.52
C PHE A 305 -6.12 -7.03 -4.45
N PRO A 306 -7.19 -7.77 -4.12
CA PRO A 306 -8.37 -7.83 -4.97
C PRO A 306 -9.06 -6.47 -5.19
N TYR A 307 -8.82 -5.50 -4.32
CA TYR A 307 -9.46 -4.18 -4.36
C TYR A 307 -8.53 -3.04 -4.79
N GLN A 308 -7.27 -3.31 -5.09
CA GLN A 308 -6.29 -2.25 -5.40
C GLN A 308 -6.67 -1.45 -6.65
N GLU A 309 -7.18 -2.10 -7.70
CA GLU A 309 -7.62 -1.44 -8.94
C GLU A 309 -8.92 -0.62 -8.77
N ASN A 310 -9.61 -0.73 -7.62
CA ASN A 310 -10.75 0.13 -7.29
C ASN A 310 -10.32 1.57 -6.91
N ALA A 311 -9.01 1.82 -6.76
CA ALA A 311 -8.50 3.14 -6.44
C ALA A 311 -8.75 4.15 -7.56
N ASP A 312 -9.02 5.40 -7.20
CA ASP A 312 -9.04 6.54 -8.15
C ASP A 312 -7.60 6.96 -8.49
N ALA A 313 -6.70 6.89 -7.51
CA ALA A 313 -5.27 7.15 -7.69
C ALA A 313 -4.43 6.09 -7.00
N MET A 314 -3.24 5.84 -7.54
CA MET A 314 -2.21 5.02 -6.90
C MET A 314 -0.98 5.86 -6.56
N PHE A 315 -0.40 5.59 -5.40
CA PHE A 315 0.79 6.28 -4.92
C PHE A 315 1.88 5.29 -4.56
N ASN A 316 3.06 5.45 -5.18
CA ASN A 316 4.25 4.70 -4.80
C ASN A 316 5.01 5.45 -3.69
N SER A 317 5.08 4.86 -2.52
CA SER A 317 5.77 5.43 -1.36
C SER A 317 7.26 5.04 -1.29
N ALA A 318 7.75 4.20 -2.20
CA ALA A 318 9.17 3.85 -2.23
C ALA A 318 10.00 5.04 -2.69
N LEU A 319 11.11 5.27 -2.01
CA LEU A 319 12.11 6.26 -2.40
C LEU A 319 13.24 5.55 -3.13
N LEU A 320 13.76 6.16 -4.18
CA LEU A 320 14.80 5.57 -5.01
C LEU A 320 16.05 5.19 -4.21
N PHE A 321 16.39 6.01 -3.21
CA PHE A 321 17.57 5.84 -2.35
C PHE A 321 17.33 4.97 -1.11
N GLU A 322 16.12 4.47 -0.90
CA GLU A 322 15.71 3.79 0.34
C GLU A 322 16.59 2.59 0.72
N LEU A 323 17.10 1.86 -0.28
CA LEU A 323 17.97 0.71 -0.04
C LEU A 323 19.41 1.09 0.32
N ALA A 324 19.78 2.36 0.19
CA ALA A 324 21.11 2.88 0.57
C ALA A 324 21.15 3.44 2.00
N VAL A 325 20.01 3.52 2.69
CA VAL A 325 19.84 4.02 4.05
C VAL A 325 19.59 2.88 5.02
#